data_7961da59d0f4df90d600b1fc49d2fee4
#
_entry.id   7961da59d0f4df90d600b1fc49d2fee4
#
_cell.length_a   1.000
_cell.length_b   1.000
_cell.length_c   1.000
_cell.angle_alpha   90.00
_cell.angle_beta   90.00
_cell.angle_gamma   90.00
#
_symmetry.space_group_name_H-M   'P 1'
#
loop_
_entity.id
_entity.type
_entity.pdbx_description
1 polymer ?
#
loop_
_entity_poly.entity_id
_entity_poly.type
_entity_poly.pdbx_seq_one_letter_code
_entity_poly.pdbx_strand_id
1 'polypeptide(L)'
;MNKFTSTWAVVVSVIILLALKVYNPLPLQTLQLKTFDLYQKFGNNYLSKSLVLVDISDTSLNLYGQWPWKRDQLGRAVIKAYQNGAALVFLNVVFVHKDRLGGDEMFLKMISKYPVILTETKDAKNLQS
;
A
#
# COMPACT_ATOMS: atom_id res chain seq x y z
N MET A 1 -49.17 24.10 -17.44
CA MET A 1 -47.73 23.75 -17.44
C MET A 1 -47.53 22.67 -18.47
N ASN A 2 -46.88 22.98 -19.54
CA ASN A 2 -46.79 22.10 -20.73
C ASN A 2 -45.93 20.85 -20.42
N LYS A 3 -46.51 19.68 -20.58
CA LYS A 3 -45.80 18.39 -20.42
C LYS A 3 -44.53 18.30 -21.27
N PHE A 4 -44.48 19.01 -22.37
CA PHE A 4 -43.35 19.07 -23.32
C PHE A 4 -42.11 19.76 -22.73
N THR A 5 -42.28 20.86 -21.98
CA THR A 5 -41.17 21.57 -21.30
C THR A 5 -40.58 20.75 -20.18
N SER A 6 -41.39 19.94 -19.47
CA SER A 6 -40.95 19.05 -18.43
C SER A 6 -40.04 17.91 -18.96
N THR A 7 -40.41 17.36 -20.13
CA THR A 7 -39.61 16.26 -20.74
C THR A 7 -38.24 16.75 -21.21
N TRP A 8 -38.19 17.92 -21.83
CA TRP A 8 -36.92 18.51 -22.24
C TRP A 8 -36.02 18.88 -21.06
N ALA A 9 -36.59 19.39 -19.97
CA ALA A 9 -35.84 19.69 -18.76
C ALA A 9 -35.21 18.44 -18.17
N VAL A 10 -35.91 17.29 -18.17
CA VAL A 10 -35.38 16.02 -17.72
C VAL A 10 -34.23 15.55 -18.62
N VAL A 11 -34.40 15.60 -19.94
CA VAL A 11 -33.34 15.20 -20.89
C VAL A 11 -32.08 16.04 -20.72
N VAL A 12 -32.23 17.35 -20.61
CA VAL A 12 -31.10 18.27 -20.40
C VAL A 12 -30.40 17.99 -19.06
N SER A 13 -31.15 17.77 -17.99
CA SER A 13 -30.53 17.46 -16.69
C SER A 13 -29.75 16.13 -16.70
N VAL A 14 -30.26 15.11 -17.40
CA VAL A 14 -29.54 13.84 -17.56
C VAL A 14 -28.24 14.03 -18.35
N ILE A 15 -28.29 14.81 -19.45
CA ILE A 15 -27.09 15.11 -20.24
C ILE A 15 -26.04 15.86 -19.40
N ILE A 16 -26.46 16.84 -18.59
CA ILE A 16 -25.56 17.57 -17.68
C ILE A 16 -24.93 16.62 -16.65
N LEU A 17 -25.72 15.73 -16.05
CA LEU A 17 -25.20 14.74 -15.08
C LEU A 17 -24.21 13.78 -15.73
N LEU A 18 -24.49 13.32 -16.94
CA LEU A 18 -23.56 12.46 -17.70
C LEU A 18 -22.26 13.21 -18.05
N ALA A 19 -22.37 14.47 -18.49
CA ALA A 19 -21.22 15.30 -18.78
C ALA A 19 -20.36 15.54 -17.52
N LEU A 20 -20.97 15.83 -16.38
CA LEU A 20 -20.28 15.97 -15.09
C LEU A 20 -19.56 14.66 -14.67
N LYS A 21 -20.18 13.51 -14.92
CA LYS A 21 -19.57 12.20 -14.62
C LYS A 21 -18.38 11.92 -15.52
N VAL A 22 -18.47 12.23 -16.83
CA VAL A 22 -17.38 12.00 -17.79
C VAL A 22 -16.22 12.95 -17.56
N TYR A 23 -16.51 14.23 -17.34
CA TYR A 23 -15.50 15.26 -17.08
C TYR A 23 -14.80 15.10 -15.72
N ASN A 24 -15.48 14.45 -14.78
CA ASN A 24 -14.99 14.13 -13.43
C ASN A 24 -14.20 15.29 -12.78
N PRO A 25 -14.78 16.48 -12.60
CA PRO A 25 -14.08 17.66 -12.09
C PRO A 25 -13.55 17.42 -10.67
N LEU A 26 -12.41 18.03 -10.30
CA LEU A 26 -11.73 17.88 -9.01
C LEU A 26 -12.67 17.96 -7.78
N PRO A 27 -13.67 18.87 -7.70
CA PRO A 27 -14.60 18.90 -6.58
C PRO A 27 -15.42 17.61 -6.45
N LEU A 28 -15.81 17.01 -7.58
CA LEU A 28 -16.58 15.77 -7.59
C LEU A 28 -15.72 14.58 -7.13
N GLN A 29 -14.46 14.52 -7.55
CA GLN A 29 -13.50 13.51 -7.09
C GLN A 29 -13.28 13.62 -5.57
N THR A 30 -13.10 14.82 -5.06
CA THR A 30 -12.92 15.04 -3.62
C THR A 30 -14.15 14.60 -2.82
N LEU A 31 -15.35 14.87 -3.34
CA LEU A 31 -16.59 14.44 -2.72
C LEU A 31 -16.72 12.91 -2.72
N GLN A 32 -16.38 12.25 -3.83
CA GLN A 32 -16.37 10.78 -3.92
C GLN A 32 -15.41 10.15 -2.91
N LEU A 33 -14.18 10.67 -2.81
CA LEU A 33 -13.18 10.18 -1.86
C LEU A 33 -13.66 10.36 -0.41
N LYS A 34 -14.16 11.54 -0.05
CA LYS A 34 -14.71 11.79 1.29
C LYS A 34 -15.91 10.91 1.63
N THR A 35 -16.79 10.67 0.65
CA THR A 35 -17.94 9.79 0.83
C THR A 35 -17.49 8.34 1.04
N PHE A 36 -16.47 7.90 0.31
CA PHE A 36 -15.89 6.57 0.45
C PHE A 36 -15.22 6.39 1.83
N ASP A 37 -14.44 7.39 2.27
CA ASP A 37 -13.82 7.39 3.60
C ASP A 37 -14.86 7.32 4.71
N LEU A 38 -15.95 8.09 4.55
CA LEU A 38 -17.07 8.08 5.51
C LEU A 38 -17.74 6.71 5.54
N TYR A 39 -17.97 6.10 4.38
CA TYR A 39 -18.56 4.77 4.28
C TYR A 39 -17.66 3.70 4.93
N GLN A 40 -16.34 3.76 4.70
CA GLN A 40 -15.40 2.86 5.36
C GLN A 40 -15.37 3.03 6.89
N LYS A 41 -15.51 4.26 7.37
CA LYS A 41 -15.55 4.54 8.82
C LYS A 41 -16.78 3.91 9.51
N PHE A 42 -17.90 3.78 8.80
CA PHE A 42 -19.10 3.12 9.29
C PHE A 42 -19.14 1.62 8.95
N GLY A 43 -18.24 1.15 8.10
CA GLY A 43 -18.08 -0.27 7.81
C GLY A 43 -17.54 -1.04 9.03
N ASN A 44 -17.98 -2.29 9.18
CA ASN A 44 -17.40 -3.16 10.18
C ASN A 44 -15.93 -3.43 9.83
N ASN A 45 -15.00 -2.99 10.67
CA ASN A 45 -13.61 -3.32 10.57
C ASN A 45 -13.41 -4.80 10.91
N TYR A 46 -13.44 -5.66 9.89
CA TYR A 46 -13.07 -7.05 10.05
C TYR A 46 -11.55 -7.12 10.19
N LEU A 47 -11.07 -7.16 11.42
CA LEU A 47 -9.66 -7.46 11.68
C LEU A 47 -9.41 -8.91 11.30
N SER A 48 -8.63 -9.12 10.25
CA SER A 48 -8.16 -10.45 9.89
C SER A 48 -7.23 -10.97 10.98
N LYS A 49 -7.59 -12.09 11.61
CA LYS A 49 -6.71 -12.76 12.59
C LYS A 49 -5.48 -13.40 11.93
N SER A 50 -5.53 -13.58 10.61
CA SER A 50 -4.46 -14.23 9.83
C SER A 50 -3.44 -13.26 9.26
N LEU A 51 -3.66 -11.94 9.35
CA LEU A 51 -2.74 -10.92 8.87
C LEU A 51 -2.21 -10.10 10.05
N VAL A 52 -0.89 -10.04 10.17
CA VAL A 52 -0.20 -9.18 11.14
C VAL A 52 0.63 -8.15 10.39
N LEU A 53 0.36 -6.88 10.63
CA LEU A 53 1.17 -5.78 10.13
C LEU A 53 2.27 -5.45 11.14
N VAL A 54 3.53 -5.53 10.69
CA VAL A 54 4.69 -5.12 11.49
C VAL A 54 5.24 -3.84 10.90
N ASP A 55 5.25 -2.78 11.68
CA ASP A 55 5.72 -1.46 11.29
C ASP A 55 7.02 -1.08 12.01
N ILE A 56 7.84 -0.25 11.35
CA ILE A 56 9.05 0.32 11.93
C ILE A 56 8.65 1.61 12.66
N SER A 57 8.38 1.48 13.94
CA SER A 57 7.97 2.60 14.79
C SER A 57 9.16 3.42 15.30
N ASP A 58 8.88 4.62 15.85
CA ASP A 58 9.87 5.47 16.51
C ASP A 58 10.61 4.74 17.63
N THR A 59 9.93 3.85 18.35
CA THR A 59 10.56 3.01 19.38
C THR A 59 11.61 2.09 18.77
N SER A 60 11.33 1.49 17.61
CA SER A 60 12.28 0.66 16.87
C SER A 60 13.48 1.47 16.38
N LEU A 61 13.26 2.71 15.91
CA LEU A 61 14.32 3.61 15.47
C LEU A 61 15.22 4.04 16.65
N ASN A 62 14.66 4.25 17.82
CA ASN A 62 15.42 4.57 19.03
C ASN A 62 16.29 3.40 19.51
N LEU A 63 15.81 2.15 19.36
CA LEU A 63 16.53 0.94 19.80
C LEU A 63 17.59 0.48 18.81
N TYR A 64 17.27 0.50 17.51
CA TYR A 64 18.10 -0.07 16.46
C TYR A 64 18.79 0.95 15.57
N GLY A 65 18.56 2.25 15.82
CA GLY A 65 19.12 3.35 15.05
C GLY A 65 18.24 3.77 13.87
N GLN A 66 18.71 4.81 13.19
CA GLN A 66 18.00 5.42 12.06
C GLN A 66 17.84 4.48 10.87
N TRP A 67 16.71 4.57 10.19
CA TRP A 67 16.48 3.93 8.90
C TRP A 67 17.33 4.59 7.80
N PRO A 68 17.86 3.86 6.80
CA PRO A 68 17.69 2.42 6.56
C PRO A 68 18.62 1.54 7.40
N TRP A 69 18.06 0.45 7.94
CA TRP A 69 18.83 -0.54 8.69
C TRP A 69 19.65 -1.44 7.76
N LYS A 70 20.69 -2.03 8.34
CA LYS A 70 21.49 -3.07 7.72
C LYS A 70 20.62 -4.26 7.33
N ARG A 71 20.83 -4.84 6.13
CA ARG A 71 19.96 -5.92 5.62
C ARG A 71 19.96 -7.17 6.50
N ASP A 72 21.06 -7.48 7.16
CA ASP A 72 21.10 -8.61 8.10
C ASP A 72 20.16 -8.41 9.32
N GLN A 73 19.88 -7.16 9.73
CA GLN A 73 18.87 -6.85 10.75
C GLN A 73 17.46 -7.15 10.24
N LEU A 74 17.17 -6.83 8.98
CA LEU A 74 15.89 -7.18 8.36
C LEU A 74 15.74 -8.70 8.23
N GLY A 75 16.80 -9.42 7.88
CA GLY A 75 16.81 -10.87 7.86
C GLY A 75 16.49 -11.48 9.23
N ARG A 76 17.04 -10.91 10.30
CA ARG A 76 16.71 -11.33 11.69
C ARG A 76 15.25 -11.07 12.03
N ALA A 77 14.69 -9.94 11.60
CA ALA A 77 13.26 -9.64 11.79
C ALA A 77 12.37 -10.68 11.09
N VAL A 78 12.70 -11.07 9.86
CA VAL A 78 12.02 -12.14 9.13
C VAL A 78 12.08 -13.47 9.90
N ILE A 79 13.26 -13.88 10.35
CA ILE A 79 13.42 -15.12 11.14
C ILE A 79 12.57 -15.05 12.41
N LYS A 80 12.55 -13.90 13.08
CA LYS A 80 11.73 -13.69 14.28
C LYS A 80 10.24 -13.82 14.01
N ALA A 81 9.75 -13.33 12.85
CA ALA A 81 8.37 -13.52 12.44
C ALA A 81 8.03 -15.01 12.29
N TYR A 82 8.90 -15.80 11.66
CA TYR A 82 8.71 -17.25 11.54
C TYR A 82 8.75 -17.98 12.87
N GLN A 83 9.63 -17.58 13.78
CA GLN A 83 9.67 -18.13 15.15
C GLN A 83 8.38 -17.86 15.92
N ASN A 84 7.66 -16.80 15.57
CA ASN A 84 6.35 -16.45 16.14
C ASN A 84 5.16 -17.02 15.33
N GLY A 85 5.40 -17.94 14.39
CA GLY A 85 4.35 -18.66 13.68
C GLY A 85 3.88 -18.05 12.36
N ALA A 86 4.63 -17.12 11.77
CA ALA A 86 4.30 -16.62 10.43
C ALA A 86 4.44 -17.76 9.40
N ALA A 87 3.43 -17.93 8.54
CA ALA A 87 3.47 -18.87 7.43
C ALA A 87 4.11 -18.25 6.18
N LEU A 88 3.98 -16.93 6.01
CA LEU A 88 4.52 -16.15 4.92
C LEU A 88 4.88 -14.75 5.41
N VAL A 89 6.00 -14.21 4.97
CA VAL A 89 6.39 -12.83 5.24
C VAL A 89 6.43 -12.05 3.93
N PHE A 90 5.66 -10.96 3.87
CA PHE A 90 5.73 -9.97 2.79
C PHE A 90 6.56 -8.78 3.28
N LEU A 91 7.74 -8.60 2.71
CA LEU A 91 8.64 -7.50 3.07
C LEU A 91 8.48 -6.35 2.07
N ASN A 92 7.73 -5.32 2.47
CA ASN A 92 7.47 -4.13 1.67
C ASN A 92 8.62 -3.12 1.79
N VAL A 93 9.81 -3.54 1.37
CA VAL A 93 11.03 -2.70 1.33
C VAL A 93 11.65 -2.81 -0.05
N VAL A 94 11.88 -1.65 -0.68
CA VAL A 94 12.50 -1.60 -1.99
C VAL A 94 14.03 -1.56 -1.83
N PHE A 95 14.71 -2.55 -2.41
CA PHE A 95 16.16 -2.65 -2.43
C PHE A 95 16.68 -2.22 -3.81
N VAL A 96 17.06 -0.96 -3.96
CA VAL A 96 17.53 -0.41 -5.24
C VAL A 96 19.02 -0.70 -5.45
N HIS A 97 19.83 -0.64 -4.40
CA HIS A 97 21.30 -0.80 -4.46
C HIS A 97 21.78 -1.84 -3.45
N LYS A 98 23.05 -2.25 -3.62
CA LYS A 98 23.74 -3.07 -2.61
C LYS A 98 23.74 -2.36 -1.25
N ASP A 99 23.70 -3.16 -0.20
CA ASP A 99 23.75 -2.61 1.17
C ASP A 99 25.12 -1.94 1.43
N ARG A 100 25.09 -0.64 1.68
CA ARG A 100 26.31 0.12 2.03
C ARG A 100 26.98 -0.37 3.31
N LEU A 101 26.22 -1.03 4.17
CA LEU A 101 26.67 -1.59 5.44
C LEU A 101 27.06 -3.07 5.34
N GLY A 102 26.95 -3.68 4.12
CA GLY A 102 27.46 -5.02 3.84
C GLY A 102 26.66 -6.17 4.43
N GLY A 103 25.33 -6.14 4.33
CA GLY A 103 24.43 -7.17 4.89
C GLY A 103 23.81 -8.12 3.85
N ASP A 104 24.06 -7.93 2.54
CA ASP A 104 23.34 -8.62 1.46
C ASP A 104 23.45 -10.14 1.51
N GLU A 105 24.68 -10.68 1.57
CA GLU A 105 24.89 -12.13 1.54
C GLU A 105 24.25 -12.81 2.75
N MET A 106 24.40 -12.21 3.94
CA MET A 106 23.81 -12.73 5.16
C MET A 106 22.27 -12.68 5.08
N PHE A 107 21.72 -11.58 4.56
CA PHE A 107 20.28 -11.42 4.35
C PHE A 107 19.73 -12.51 3.44
N LEU A 108 20.34 -12.70 2.25
CA LEU A 108 19.93 -13.73 1.29
C LEU A 108 20.01 -15.13 1.90
N LYS A 109 21.07 -15.45 2.62
CA LYS A 109 21.22 -16.73 3.32
C LYS A 109 20.15 -16.95 4.40
N MET A 110 19.71 -15.89 5.07
CA MET A 110 18.65 -15.95 6.08
C MET A 110 17.28 -16.19 5.44
N ILE A 111 16.92 -15.38 4.43
CA ILE A 111 15.58 -15.43 3.83
C ILE A 111 15.38 -16.61 2.88
N SER A 112 16.46 -17.16 2.27
CA SER A 112 16.37 -18.31 1.34
C SER A 112 15.77 -19.57 1.96
N LYS A 113 15.72 -19.65 3.29
CA LYS A 113 15.18 -20.78 4.04
C LYS A 113 13.66 -20.66 4.32
N TYR A 114 13.07 -19.53 3.99
CA TYR A 114 11.69 -19.21 4.37
C TYR A 114 10.93 -18.65 3.16
N PRO A 115 9.60 -18.85 3.07
CA PRO A 115 8.77 -18.23 2.03
C PRO A 115 8.64 -16.72 2.27
N VAL A 116 9.48 -15.91 1.61
CA VAL A 116 9.50 -14.45 1.71
C VAL A 116 9.19 -13.85 0.35
N ILE A 117 8.24 -12.92 0.32
CA ILE A 117 7.94 -12.10 -0.86
C ILE A 117 8.60 -10.74 -0.67
N LEU A 118 9.40 -10.32 -1.64
CA LEU A 118 10.05 -9.01 -1.69
C LEU A 118 9.35 -8.10 -2.69
N THR A 119 9.31 -6.81 -2.39
CA THR A 119 8.84 -5.79 -3.35
C THR A 119 9.95 -5.48 -4.36
N GLU A 120 9.61 -5.50 -5.65
CA GLU A 120 10.49 -5.07 -6.75
C GLU A 120 9.88 -3.84 -7.44
N THR A 121 10.72 -2.87 -7.83
CA THR A 121 10.31 -1.73 -8.65
C THR A 121 10.83 -1.88 -10.07
N LYS A 122 10.05 -1.46 -11.06
CA LYS A 122 10.45 -1.50 -12.47
C LYS A 122 11.70 -0.70 -12.77
N ASP A 123 11.97 0.35 -11.99
CA ASP A 123 13.14 1.22 -12.18
C ASP A 123 14.46 0.55 -11.78
N ALA A 124 14.43 -0.45 -10.91
CA ALA A 124 15.63 -1.21 -10.54
C ALA A 124 16.25 -1.97 -11.73
N LYS A 125 15.48 -2.29 -12.76
CA LYS A 125 15.91 -3.02 -13.94
C LYS A 125 16.76 -2.17 -14.89
N ASN A 126 16.56 -0.84 -14.91
CA ASN A 126 17.27 0.10 -15.78
C ASN A 126 18.59 0.61 -15.18
N LEU A 127 18.90 0.30 -13.93
CA LEU A 127 20.11 0.73 -13.23
C LEU A 127 21.23 -0.32 -13.27
N GLN A 128 20.99 -1.48 -13.90
CA GLN A 128 21.97 -2.58 -14.03
C GLN A 128 22.56 -2.74 -15.45
N SER A 129 22.22 -1.82 -16.37
CA SER A 129 22.79 -1.80 -17.73
C SER A 129 23.90 -0.74 -17.87
#